data_8da750c6167a2210ebf4dbe0bb5f3c02
#
_entry.id   8da750c6167a2210ebf4dbe0bb5f3c02
#
_cell.length_a   1.000
_cell.length_b   1.000
_cell.length_c   1.000
_cell.angle_alpha   90.00
_cell.angle_beta   90.00
_cell.angle_gamma   90.00
#
_symmetry.space_group_name_H-M   'P 1'
#
loop_
_entity.id
_entity.type
_entity.pdbx_description
1 polymer ?
#
loop_
_entity_poly.entity_id
_entity_poly.type
_entity_poly.pdbx_seq_one_letter_code
_entity_poly.pdbx_strand_id
1 'polypeptide(L)'
;MLAQEVVDGKSNEGAMIPSLLDKLRLKGSLVTIDAAGSYRPIAERIVEAGADYLLTVKANQPKLLAGIKAALERAAPETVRSCERAETAHGRQEHRRCTVAPAPAGLGGKTPWAGLKYVAVVQGTVVRGGKVTTLTRYYITSRTLTADQLLEAVRGHWSIENSVHWVLDVVFGDDYQRLRSDYGPRNMALVQRIALNLIRHRPSGKDSLTVKRKKAGWSIDYLIETIAAVPA
;
A
#
# COMPACT_ATOMS: atom_id res chain seq x y z
N MET A 1 3.17 -5.59 -11.85
CA MET A 1 4.38 -5.58 -10.99
C MET A 1 5.47 -4.88 -11.75
N LEU A 2 6.12 -3.89 -11.15
CA LEU A 2 7.18 -3.10 -11.81
C LEU A 2 8.57 -3.64 -11.52
N ALA A 3 8.83 -4.14 -10.31
CA ALA A 3 10.10 -4.74 -9.91
C ALA A 3 9.90 -5.78 -8.80
N GLN A 4 10.89 -6.62 -8.58
CA GLN A 4 10.91 -7.67 -7.56
C GLN A 4 12.34 -7.85 -7.04
N GLU A 5 12.45 -8.06 -5.72
CA GLU A 5 13.68 -8.46 -5.03
C GLU A 5 13.48 -9.74 -4.25
N VAL A 6 14.55 -10.50 -4.10
CA VAL A 6 14.58 -11.68 -3.24
C VAL A 6 15.02 -11.24 -1.84
N VAL A 7 14.29 -11.69 -0.84
CA VAL A 7 14.61 -11.42 0.56
C VAL A 7 15.05 -12.72 1.22
N ASP A 8 16.27 -12.75 1.74
CA ASP A 8 16.79 -13.87 2.52
C ASP A 8 16.29 -13.76 3.97
N GLY A 9 15.17 -14.43 4.24
CA GLY A 9 14.55 -14.49 5.57
C GLY A 9 13.60 -13.32 5.87
N LYS A 10 12.62 -13.56 6.74
CA LYS A 10 11.53 -12.63 7.08
C LYS A 10 11.96 -11.31 7.72
N SER A 11 13.19 -11.21 8.25
CA SER A 11 13.68 -10.01 8.94
C SER A 11 14.32 -8.96 8.05
N ASN A 12 14.54 -9.23 6.76
CA ASN A 12 15.35 -8.39 5.88
C ASN A 12 14.52 -7.58 4.85
N GLU A 13 13.20 -7.62 4.89
CA GLU A 13 12.35 -6.90 3.93
C GLU A 13 12.67 -5.40 3.86
N GLY A 14 12.81 -4.74 5.02
CA GLY A 14 13.14 -3.32 5.08
C GLY A 14 14.49 -2.96 4.47
N ALA A 15 15.48 -3.87 4.54
CA ALA A 15 16.80 -3.68 3.98
C ALA A 15 16.83 -3.74 2.44
N MET A 16 15.87 -4.42 1.83
CA MET A 16 15.78 -4.57 0.37
C MET A 16 14.99 -3.45 -0.31
N ILE A 17 14.26 -2.63 0.44
CA ILE A 17 13.47 -1.52 -0.12
C ILE A 17 14.34 -0.54 -0.92
N PRO A 18 15.52 -0.09 -0.47
CA PRO A 18 16.36 0.81 -1.25
C PRO A 18 16.74 0.24 -2.62
N SER A 19 17.19 -1.03 -2.67
CA SER A 19 17.53 -1.72 -3.92
C SER A 19 16.32 -1.83 -4.86
N LEU A 20 15.12 -2.05 -4.31
CA LEU A 20 13.89 -2.08 -5.08
C LEU A 20 13.54 -0.71 -5.67
N LEU A 21 13.71 0.37 -4.89
CA LEU A 21 13.45 1.75 -5.32
C LEU A 21 14.37 2.15 -6.48
N ASP A 22 15.64 1.71 -6.44
CA ASP A 22 16.64 2.01 -7.49
C ASP A 22 16.30 1.42 -8.86
N LYS A 23 15.49 0.36 -8.89
CA LYS A 23 15.02 -0.27 -10.13
C LYS A 23 13.81 0.42 -10.75
N LEU A 24 13.25 1.42 -10.07
CA LEU A 24 12.02 2.08 -10.47
C LEU A 24 12.24 3.50 -10.94
N ARG A 25 11.48 3.93 -11.94
CA ARG A 25 11.39 5.33 -12.36
C ARG A 25 10.39 6.05 -11.47
N LEU A 26 10.87 6.65 -10.37
CA LEU A 26 10.01 7.21 -9.32
C LEU A 26 9.67 8.69 -9.49
N LYS A 27 10.40 9.42 -10.35
CA LYS A 27 10.25 10.88 -10.50
C LYS A 27 8.77 11.30 -10.66
N GLY A 28 8.33 12.20 -9.79
CA GLY A 28 6.95 12.71 -9.76
C GLY A 28 5.91 11.78 -9.14
N SER A 29 6.29 10.56 -8.75
CA SER A 29 5.40 9.57 -8.10
C SER A 29 5.19 9.88 -6.62
N LEU A 30 4.15 9.29 -6.03
CA LEU A 30 3.95 9.19 -4.58
C LEU A 30 4.18 7.73 -4.17
N VAL A 31 5.23 7.49 -3.39
CA VAL A 31 5.58 6.16 -2.87
C VAL A 31 4.91 5.97 -1.50
N THR A 32 4.13 4.92 -1.36
CA THR A 32 3.46 4.58 -0.10
C THR A 32 4.08 3.34 0.50
N ILE A 33 4.47 3.40 1.78
CA ILE A 33 5.11 2.28 2.48
C ILE A 33 4.46 2.14 3.86
N ASP A 34 4.32 0.89 4.31
CA ASP A 34 3.81 0.59 5.64
C ASP A 34 4.85 0.87 6.74
N ALA A 35 4.48 0.67 8.01
CA ALA A 35 5.33 1.02 9.14
C ALA A 35 6.61 0.17 9.24
N ALA A 36 6.62 -1.03 8.64
CA ALA A 36 7.80 -1.90 8.66
C ALA A 36 8.93 -1.34 7.79
N GLY A 37 8.60 -0.63 6.71
CA GLY A 37 9.57 0.01 5.82
C GLY A 37 9.70 1.54 6.01
N SER A 38 9.09 2.13 7.03
CA SER A 38 9.10 3.59 7.23
C SER A 38 10.35 4.05 7.98
N TYR A 39 11.46 4.18 7.29
CA TYR A 39 12.76 4.62 7.83
C TYR A 39 13.29 5.85 7.10
N ARG A 40 14.13 6.67 7.80
CA ARG A 40 14.74 7.88 7.23
C ARG A 40 15.53 7.63 5.95
N PRO A 41 16.42 6.64 5.87
CA PRO A 41 17.16 6.37 4.63
C PRO A 41 16.26 6.08 3.43
N ILE A 42 15.11 5.46 3.66
CA ILE A 42 14.11 5.20 2.61
C ILE A 42 13.44 6.50 2.16
N ALA A 43 13.07 7.38 3.10
CA ALA A 43 12.52 8.70 2.78
C ALA A 43 13.51 9.55 1.99
N GLU A 44 14.80 9.55 2.39
CA GLU A 44 15.90 10.22 1.68
C GLU A 44 16.01 9.71 0.24
N ARG A 45 16.06 8.37 0.06
CA ARG A 45 16.17 7.75 -1.26
C ARG A 45 15.01 8.10 -2.20
N ILE A 46 13.78 8.13 -1.66
CA ILE A 46 12.59 8.52 -2.43
C ILE A 46 12.69 9.97 -2.90
N VAL A 47 13.09 10.88 -2.01
CA VAL A 47 13.22 12.31 -2.33
C VAL A 47 14.37 12.55 -3.32
N GLU A 48 15.51 11.89 -3.16
CA GLU A 48 16.64 11.93 -4.09
C GLU A 48 16.26 11.45 -5.51
N ALA A 49 15.37 10.46 -5.60
CA ALA A 49 14.80 9.98 -6.86
C ALA A 49 13.79 10.96 -7.49
N GLY A 50 13.54 12.14 -6.89
CA GLY A 50 12.57 13.13 -7.36
C GLY A 50 11.11 12.72 -7.14
N ALA A 51 10.85 11.83 -6.19
CA ALA A 51 9.54 11.37 -5.79
C ALA A 51 9.14 11.90 -4.41
N ASP A 52 7.89 11.72 -4.08
CA ASP A 52 7.34 12.01 -2.75
C ASP A 52 7.00 10.71 -2.02
N TYR A 53 6.90 10.77 -0.70
CA TYR A 53 6.49 9.65 0.12
C TYR A 53 5.22 9.92 0.93
N LEU A 54 4.51 8.85 1.27
CA LEU A 54 3.49 8.75 2.29
C LEU A 54 3.80 7.51 3.14
N LEU A 55 4.36 7.72 4.33
CA LEU A 55 4.84 6.65 5.20
C LEU A 55 3.94 6.49 6.42
N THR A 56 3.59 5.25 6.74
CA THR A 56 2.81 4.91 7.94
C THR A 56 3.71 4.92 9.17
N VAL A 57 3.25 5.52 10.26
CA VAL A 57 3.96 5.56 11.54
C VAL A 57 3.18 4.82 12.61
N LYS A 58 3.83 3.88 13.29
CA LYS A 58 3.27 3.06 14.38
C LYS A 58 4.16 3.12 15.63
N ALA A 59 3.84 2.29 16.61
CA ALA A 59 4.54 2.21 17.89
C ALA A 59 6.03 1.78 17.78
N ASN A 60 6.47 1.22 16.64
CA ASN A 60 7.88 0.96 16.38
C ASN A 60 8.74 2.24 16.31
N GLN A 61 8.10 3.42 16.17
CA GLN A 61 8.75 4.74 16.21
C GLN A 61 8.06 5.66 17.24
N PRO A 62 8.22 5.40 18.54
CA PRO A 62 7.42 6.03 19.58
C PRO A 62 7.61 7.55 19.67
N LYS A 63 8.84 8.04 19.48
CA LYS A 63 9.14 9.49 19.51
C LYS A 63 8.51 10.23 18.33
N LEU A 64 8.56 9.65 17.14
CA LEU A 64 7.92 10.21 15.94
C LEU A 64 6.40 10.20 16.10
N LEU A 65 5.83 9.09 16.54
CA LEU A 65 4.39 8.95 16.76
C LEU A 65 3.86 9.96 17.80
N ALA A 66 4.55 10.13 18.91
CA ALA A 66 4.20 11.13 19.92
C ALA A 66 4.27 12.56 19.36
N GLY A 67 5.31 12.85 18.57
CA GLY A 67 5.46 14.14 17.91
C GLY A 67 4.34 14.41 16.89
N ILE A 68 3.90 13.42 16.12
CA ILE A 68 2.77 13.55 15.18
C ILE A 68 1.47 13.87 15.93
N LYS A 69 1.18 13.15 17.02
CA LYS A 69 -0.02 13.39 17.85
C LYS A 69 -0.01 14.81 18.39
N ALA A 70 1.10 15.23 18.99
CA ALA A 70 1.25 16.58 19.53
C ALA A 70 1.15 17.67 18.44
N ALA A 71 1.67 17.40 17.23
CA ALA A 71 1.54 18.33 16.10
C ALA A 71 0.10 18.51 15.66
N LEU A 72 -0.67 17.41 15.55
CA LEU A 72 -2.09 17.45 15.19
C LEU A 72 -2.95 18.15 16.26
N GLU A 73 -2.65 17.97 17.54
CA GLU A 73 -3.36 18.59 18.65
C GLU A 73 -3.08 20.11 18.78
N ARG A 74 -1.85 20.55 18.45
CA ARG A 74 -1.41 21.93 18.59
C ARG A 74 -1.50 22.76 17.31
N ALA A 75 -1.83 22.13 16.20
CA ALA A 75 -1.91 22.83 14.92
C ALA A 75 -2.97 23.92 14.96
N ALA A 76 -2.63 25.10 14.46
CA ALA A 76 -3.56 26.20 14.36
C ALA A 76 -4.72 25.80 13.42
N PRO A 77 -5.99 26.04 13.81
CA PRO A 77 -7.16 25.55 13.07
C PRO A 77 -7.16 25.90 11.57
N GLU A 78 -6.64 27.08 11.21
CA GLU A 78 -6.53 27.55 9.84
C GLU A 78 -5.53 26.77 8.98
N THR A 79 -4.59 26.05 9.62
CA THR A 79 -3.59 25.21 8.94
C THR A 79 -4.01 23.76 8.81
N VAL A 80 -5.05 23.37 9.54
CA VAL A 80 -5.56 22.00 9.55
C VAL A 80 -6.54 21.81 8.39
N ARG A 81 -6.36 20.72 7.66
CA ARG A 81 -7.29 20.31 6.59
C ARG A 81 -7.89 18.98 6.99
N SER A 82 -9.19 18.82 6.81
CA SER A 82 -9.86 17.54 7.11
C SER A 82 -10.88 17.20 6.04
N CYS A 83 -11.15 15.91 5.88
CA CYS A 83 -12.25 15.38 5.10
C CYS A 83 -12.88 14.19 5.81
N GLU A 84 -14.12 13.91 5.47
CA GLU A 84 -14.86 12.74 5.95
C GLU A 84 -15.52 12.04 4.77
N ARG A 85 -15.54 10.70 4.83
CA ARG A 85 -16.23 9.85 3.85
C ARG A 85 -16.98 8.75 4.57
N ALA A 86 -18.24 8.59 4.21
CA ALA A 86 -19.10 7.51 4.66
C ALA A 86 -19.46 6.63 3.46
N GLU A 87 -19.35 5.32 3.62
CA GLU A 87 -19.65 4.33 2.59
C GLU A 87 -20.45 3.19 3.21
N THR A 88 -21.43 2.68 2.46
CA THR A 88 -22.20 1.48 2.86
C THR A 88 -22.07 0.46 1.73
N ALA A 89 -21.49 -0.70 2.04
CA ALA A 89 -21.34 -1.79 1.10
C ALA A 89 -21.38 -3.15 1.82
N HIS A 90 -22.02 -4.12 1.22
CA HIS A 90 -22.06 -5.51 1.71
C HIS A 90 -22.47 -5.67 3.20
N GLY A 91 -23.47 -4.89 3.65
CA GLY A 91 -23.94 -4.90 5.04
C GLY A 91 -22.97 -4.29 6.06
N ARG A 92 -21.98 -3.54 5.59
CA ARG A 92 -20.98 -2.84 6.38
C ARG A 92 -21.09 -1.35 6.13
N GLN A 93 -21.17 -0.58 7.21
CA GLN A 93 -21.06 0.87 7.17
C GLN A 93 -19.63 1.25 7.56
N GLU A 94 -18.99 2.05 6.74
CA GLU A 94 -17.66 2.58 7.01
C GLU A 94 -17.70 4.09 7.03
N HIS A 95 -17.14 4.67 8.08
CA HIS A 95 -16.88 6.10 8.19
C HIS A 95 -15.38 6.33 8.34
N ARG A 96 -14.82 7.20 7.51
CA ARG A 96 -13.42 7.58 7.55
C ARG A 96 -13.27 9.07 7.66
N ARG A 97 -12.40 9.50 8.59
CA ARG A 97 -11.97 10.89 8.75
C ARG A 97 -10.47 10.97 8.54
N CYS A 98 -10.04 11.91 7.70
CA CYS A 98 -8.64 12.24 7.51
C CYS A 98 -8.40 13.66 7.99
N THR A 99 -7.34 13.86 8.77
CA THR A 99 -6.89 15.18 9.23
C THR A 99 -5.42 15.34 8.90
N VAL A 100 -5.04 16.48 8.30
CA VAL A 100 -3.68 16.81 7.85
C VAL A 100 -3.28 18.14 8.46
N ALA A 101 -2.06 18.21 9.01
CA ALA A 101 -1.46 19.43 9.55
C ALA A 101 -0.01 19.58 9.08
N PRO A 102 0.56 20.80 9.06
CA PRO A 102 1.97 21.00 8.79
C PRO A 102 2.83 20.25 9.79
N ALA A 103 3.93 19.67 9.33
CA ALA A 103 4.90 19.02 10.19
C ALA A 103 5.73 20.09 10.91
N PRO A 104 5.87 20.03 12.25
CA PRO A 104 6.75 20.95 12.97
C PRO A 104 8.22 20.66 12.67
N ALA A 105 9.05 21.68 12.72
CA ALA A 105 10.49 21.53 12.61
C ALA A 105 11.03 20.59 13.70
N GLY A 106 11.99 19.73 13.33
CA GLY A 106 12.61 18.77 14.25
C GLY A 106 11.74 17.57 14.65
N LEU A 107 10.64 17.34 13.95
CA LEU A 107 9.76 16.19 14.21
C LEU A 107 10.55 14.86 14.17
N GLY A 108 10.42 14.08 15.24
CA GLY A 108 11.06 12.76 15.36
C GLY A 108 12.54 12.79 15.76
N GLY A 109 13.13 13.93 16.10
CA GLY A 109 14.47 14.04 16.69
C GLY A 109 15.43 14.95 15.93
N LYS A 110 16.74 14.83 16.24
CA LYS A 110 17.80 15.73 15.72
C LYS A 110 17.99 15.63 14.20
N THR A 111 17.88 14.43 13.64
CA THR A 111 18.00 14.21 12.19
C THR A 111 16.64 14.45 11.54
N PRO A 112 16.52 15.41 10.59
CA PRO A 112 15.24 15.67 9.93
C PRO A 112 14.83 14.51 9.01
N TRP A 113 13.55 14.42 8.73
CA TRP A 113 13.04 13.59 7.64
C TRP A 113 13.16 14.35 6.31
N ALA A 114 13.78 13.76 5.31
CA ALA A 114 13.97 14.40 4.02
C ALA A 114 12.65 14.88 3.42
N GLY A 115 12.59 16.17 3.08
CA GLY A 115 11.43 16.78 2.42
C GLY A 115 10.10 16.74 3.21
N LEU A 116 10.08 16.37 4.50
CA LEU A 116 8.87 16.29 5.31
C LEU A 116 8.11 17.62 5.34
N LYS A 117 6.84 17.59 4.94
CA LYS A 117 5.97 18.77 4.92
C LYS A 117 4.75 18.66 5.84
N TYR A 118 4.13 17.47 5.89
CA TYR A 118 2.87 17.29 6.62
C TYR A 118 2.86 16.01 7.44
N VAL A 119 2.06 16.06 8.50
CA VAL A 119 1.64 14.91 9.30
C VAL A 119 0.14 14.68 9.10
N ALA A 120 -0.30 13.45 9.25
CA ALA A 120 -1.72 13.15 9.10
C ALA A 120 -2.17 12.04 10.04
N VAL A 121 -3.47 12.04 10.33
CA VAL A 121 -4.18 10.93 10.98
C VAL A 121 -5.39 10.54 10.14
N VAL A 122 -5.55 9.23 9.95
CA VAL A 122 -6.75 8.64 9.36
C VAL A 122 -7.42 7.76 10.40
N GLN A 123 -8.66 8.11 10.72
CA GLN A 123 -9.53 7.36 11.61
C GLN A 123 -10.59 6.66 10.78
N GLY A 124 -10.74 5.36 10.97
CA GLY A 124 -11.75 4.55 10.30
C GLY A 124 -12.64 3.88 11.34
N THR A 125 -13.95 4.03 11.21
CA THR A 125 -14.94 3.31 12.00
C THR A 125 -15.74 2.40 11.09
N VAL A 126 -15.83 1.13 11.45
CA VAL A 126 -16.59 0.11 10.72
C VAL A 126 -17.66 -0.45 11.61
N VAL A 127 -18.90 -0.43 11.13
CA VAL A 127 -20.04 -1.06 11.79
C VAL A 127 -20.48 -2.25 10.95
N ARG A 128 -20.46 -3.45 11.55
CA ARG A 128 -20.89 -4.69 10.91
C ARG A 128 -21.63 -5.56 11.92
N GLY A 129 -22.88 -5.90 11.65
CA GLY A 129 -23.70 -6.75 12.55
C GLY A 129 -23.78 -6.20 13.98
N GLY A 130 -23.92 -4.88 14.15
CA GLY A 130 -23.96 -4.21 15.46
C GLY A 130 -22.60 -4.04 16.15
N LYS A 131 -21.52 -4.65 15.63
CA LYS A 131 -20.18 -4.48 16.17
C LYS A 131 -19.49 -3.26 15.54
N VAL A 132 -18.98 -2.38 16.41
CA VAL A 132 -18.22 -1.19 16.01
C VAL A 132 -16.73 -1.47 16.20
N THR A 133 -15.95 -1.20 15.15
CA THR A 133 -14.48 -1.30 15.21
C THR A 133 -13.88 0.03 14.74
N THR A 134 -13.01 0.63 15.55
CA THR A 134 -12.31 1.86 15.20
C THR A 134 -10.82 1.60 15.04
N LEU A 135 -10.22 2.18 14.01
CA LEU A 135 -8.82 2.06 13.70
C LEU A 135 -8.24 3.45 13.43
N THR A 136 -7.13 3.77 14.08
CA THR A 136 -6.42 5.04 13.89
C THR A 136 -5.02 4.76 13.34
N ARG A 137 -4.67 5.44 12.26
CA ARG A 137 -3.34 5.36 11.63
C ARG A 137 -2.75 6.74 11.45
N TYR A 138 -1.43 6.84 11.67
CA TYR A 138 -0.67 8.09 11.56
C TYR A 138 0.30 8.02 10.40
N TYR A 139 0.52 9.15 9.73
CA TYR A 139 1.32 9.26 8.52
C TYR A 139 2.21 10.50 8.54
N ILE A 140 3.31 10.40 7.80
CA ILE A 140 4.16 11.53 7.41
C ILE A 140 4.26 11.56 5.88
N THR A 141 4.35 12.77 5.30
CA THR A 141 4.46 12.91 3.85
C THR A 141 5.32 14.12 3.46
N SER A 142 6.08 13.96 2.38
CA SER A 142 6.81 15.04 1.71
C SER A 142 5.94 15.79 0.69
N ARG A 143 4.82 15.21 0.26
CA ARG A 143 3.94 15.79 -0.76
C ARG A 143 2.88 16.70 -0.16
N THR A 144 2.64 17.83 -0.81
CA THR A 144 1.48 18.67 -0.49
C THR A 144 0.25 18.00 -1.07
N LEU A 145 -0.65 17.52 -0.19
CA LEU A 145 -1.90 16.85 -0.53
C LEU A 145 -3.06 17.53 0.18
N THR A 146 -4.24 17.52 -0.44
CA THR A 146 -5.49 17.77 0.30
C THR A 146 -5.80 16.58 1.21
N ALA A 147 -6.68 16.75 2.19
CA ALA A 147 -7.10 15.64 3.05
C ALA A 147 -7.75 14.50 2.25
N ASP A 148 -8.52 14.84 1.20
CA ASP A 148 -9.13 13.85 0.29
C ASP A 148 -8.09 13.07 -0.50
N GLN A 149 -7.12 13.77 -1.09
CA GLN A 149 -6.03 13.11 -1.84
C GLN A 149 -5.20 12.19 -0.95
N LEU A 150 -4.93 12.60 0.30
CA LEU A 150 -4.22 11.77 1.26
C LEU A 150 -5.05 10.54 1.63
N LEU A 151 -6.34 10.71 1.89
CA LEU A 151 -7.24 9.59 2.19
C LEU A 151 -7.32 8.60 1.02
N GLU A 152 -7.35 9.09 -0.22
CA GLU A 152 -7.31 8.24 -1.40
C GLU A 152 -5.99 7.49 -1.55
N ALA A 153 -4.86 8.15 -1.32
CA ALA A 153 -3.55 7.51 -1.35
C ALA A 153 -3.43 6.38 -0.29
N VAL A 154 -3.95 6.62 0.92
CA VAL A 154 -4.04 5.61 1.98
C VAL A 154 -4.93 4.44 1.56
N ARG A 155 -6.08 4.70 0.95
CA ARG A 155 -6.98 3.64 0.44
C ARG A 155 -6.32 2.85 -0.68
N GLY A 156 -5.64 3.53 -1.59
CA GLY A 156 -4.88 2.90 -2.68
C GLY A 156 -3.79 1.96 -2.14
N HIS A 157 -3.04 2.39 -1.14
CA HIS A 157 -2.05 1.54 -0.47
C HIS A 157 -2.67 0.26 0.08
N TRP A 158 -3.74 0.37 0.86
CA TRP A 158 -4.39 -0.80 1.47
C TRP A 158 -5.22 -1.63 0.50
N SER A 159 -5.51 -1.12 -0.70
CA SER A 159 -6.19 -1.90 -1.73
C SER A 159 -5.35 -3.08 -2.23
N ILE A 160 -4.02 -3.00 -2.13
CA ILE A 160 -3.10 -4.06 -2.54
C ILE A 160 -3.33 -5.35 -1.74
N GLU A 161 -3.68 -5.23 -0.45
CA GLU A 161 -3.97 -6.38 0.42
C GLU A 161 -5.10 -7.23 -0.16
N ASN A 162 -6.21 -6.61 -0.53
CA ASN A 162 -7.38 -7.31 -1.05
C ASN A 162 -7.26 -7.66 -2.54
N SER A 163 -6.59 -6.80 -3.30
CA SER A 163 -6.55 -6.96 -4.75
C SER A 163 -5.37 -7.84 -5.21
N VAL A 164 -4.28 -7.91 -4.48
CA VAL A 164 -3.09 -8.67 -4.91
C VAL A 164 -2.76 -9.76 -3.88
N HIS A 165 -2.41 -9.41 -2.64
CA HIS A 165 -1.92 -10.37 -1.64
C HIS A 165 -2.96 -11.45 -1.37
N TRP A 166 -4.17 -11.08 -0.93
CA TRP A 166 -5.24 -12.04 -0.68
C TRP A 166 -5.56 -12.92 -1.91
N VAL A 167 -5.52 -12.35 -3.11
CA VAL A 167 -5.79 -13.12 -4.34
C VAL A 167 -4.67 -14.11 -4.63
N LEU A 168 -3.40 -13.72 -4.45
CA LEU A 168 -2.28 -14.65 -4.62
C LEU A 168 -2.35 -15.78 -3.59
N ASP A 169 -2.64 -15.47 -2.33
CA ASP A 169 -2.69 -16.45 -1.25
C ASP A 169 -3.88 -17.40 -1.40
N VAL A 170 -5.09 -16.87 -1.59
CA VAL A 170 -6.32 -17.67 -1.59
C VAL A 170 -6.64 -18.26 -2.96
N VAL A 171 -6.48 -17.49 -4.06
CA VAL A 171 -6.84 -17.97 -5.40
C VAL A 171 -5.69 -18.74 -6.03
N PHE A 172 -4.45 -18.30 -5.86
CA PHE A 172 -3.27 -18.96 -6.45
C PHE A 172 -2.55 -19.90 -5.48
N GLY A 173 -2.82 -19.82 -4.19
CA GLY A 173 -2.21 -20.68 -3.18
C GLY A 173 -0.72 -20.37 -2.96
N ASP A 174 -0.33 -19.08 -2.99
CA ASP A 174 1.06 -18.64 -2.88
C ASP A 174 1.69 -19.10 -1.56
N ASP A 175 0.99 -19.00 -0.45
CA ASP A 175 1.42 -19.48 0.88
C ASP A 175 1.68 -20.99 0.93
N TYR A 176 1.02 -21.78 0.08
CA TYR A 176 1.22 -23.23 -0.01
C TYR A 176 2.33 -23.64 -0.96
N GLN A 177 3.02 -22.69 -1.57
CA GLN A 177 4.10 -22.95 -2.52
C GLN A 177 5.28 -23.66 -1.84
N ARG A 178 5.68 -24.81 -2.41
CA ARG A 178 6.75 -25.66 -1.85
C ARG A 178 8.09 -25.55 -2.58
N LEU A 179 8.16 -24.78 -3.65
CA LEU A 179 9.42 -24.52 -4.33
C LEU A 179 10.36 -23.77 -3.40
N ARG A 180 11.57 -24.31 -3.19
CA ARG A 180 12.57 -23.73 -2.28
C ARG A 180 13.96 -23.65 -2.93
N SER A 181 14.16 -24.32 -4.08
CA SER A 181 15.47 -24.41 -4.73
C SER A 181 15.67 -23.33 -5.76
N ASP A 182 16.85 -22.79 -5.81
CA ASP A 182 17.36 -21.89 -6.84
C ASP A 182 16.42 -20.71 -7.14
N TYR A 183 16.13 -20.49 -8.42
CA TYR A 183 15.22 -19.44 -8.89
C TYR A 183 13.73 -19.84 -8.86
N GLY A 184 13.39 -21.04 -8.38
CA GLY A 184 12.04 -21.57 -8.36
C GLY A 184 11.01 -20.65 -7.70
N PRO A 185 11.21 -20.21 -6.44
CA PRO A 185 10.27 -19.30 -5.76
C PRO A 185 10.07 -17.98 -6.52
N ARG A 186 11.17 -17.37 -6.97
CA ARG A 186 11.15 -16.11 -7.72
C ARG A 186 10.38 -16.23 -9.03
N ASN A 187 10.66 -17.28 -9.80
CA ASN A 187 10.01 -17.51 -11.09
C ASN A 187 8.52 -17.82 -10.91
N MET A 188 8.16 -18.61 -9.90
CA MET A 188 6.75 -18.91 -9.61
C MET A 188 5.98 -17.65 -9.21
N ALA A 189 6.55 -16.81 -8.33
CA ALA A 189 5.95 -15.55 -7.96
C ALA A 189 5.72 -14.63 -9.18
N LEU A 190 6.64 -14.61 -10.14
CA LEU A 190 6.49 -13.88 -11.39
C LEU A 190 5.36 -14.46 -12.25
N VAL A 191 5.35 -15.78 -12.45
CA VAL A 191 4.31 -16.48 -13.25
C VAL A 191 2.91 -16.26 -12.67
N GLN A 192 2.75 -16.36 -11.35
CA GLN A 192 1.46 -16.12 -10.69
C GLN A 192 0.97 -14.69 -10.90
N ARG A 193 1.86 -13.68 -10.84
CA ARG A 193 1.50 -12.28 -11.09
C ARG A 193 1.14 -12.00 -12.53
N ILE A 194 1.86 -12.61 -13.49
CA ILE A 194 1.51 -12.57 -14.91
C ILE A 194 0.13 -13.19 -15.12
N ALA A 195 -0.12 -14.39 -14.60
CA ALA A 195 -1.40 -15.08 -14.70
C ALA A 195 -2.55 -14.25 -14.08
N LEU A 196 -2.32 -13.62 -12.92
CA LEU A 196 -3.31 -12.73 -12.30
C LEU A 196 -3.65 -11.53 -13.19
N ASN A 197 -2.65 -10.91 -13.82
CA ASN A 197 -2.86 -9.79 -14.74
C ASN A 197 -3.66 -10.25 -15.98
N LEU A 198 -3.28 -11.36 -16.60
CA LEU A 198 -3.99 -11.93 -17.76
C LEU A 198 -5.47 -12.19 -17.45
N ILE A 199 -5.76 -12.85 -16.32
CA ILE A 199 -7.13 -13.15 -15.90
C ILE A 199 -7.94 -11.88 -15.61
N ARG A 200 -7.32 -10.83 -15.08
CA ARG A 200 -7.98 -9.55 -14.81
C ARG A 200 -8.33 -8.78 -16.07
N HIS A 201 -7.41 -8.74 -17.03
CA HIS A 201 -7.60 -8.01 -18.28
C HIS A 201 -8.58 -8.71 -19.22
N ARG A 202 -8.86 -9.99 -19.02
CA ARG A 202 -9.84 -10.66 -19.85
C ARG A 202 -11.24 -10.05 -19.68
N PRO A 203 -11.83 -9.47 -20.73
CA PRO A 203 -13.22 -9.05 -20.73
C PRO A 203 -14.08 -10.31 -20.63
N SER A 204 -14.66 -10.57 -19.50
CA SER A 204 -15.60 -11.67 -19.35
C SER A 204 -16.54 -11.35 -18.22
N GLY A 205 -17.79 -11.59 -18.47
CA GLY A 205 -18.93 -11.52 -17.59
C GLY A 205 -18.71 -11.48 -16.08
N LYS A 206 -19.67 -11.89 -15.32
CA LYS A 206 -19.72 -11.84 -13.85
C LYS A 206 -18.84 -12.89 -13.13
N ASP A 207 -17.93 -13.57 -13.81
CA ASP A 207 -17.09 -14.62 -13.23
C ASP A 207 -16.09 -14.04 -12.21
N SER A 208 -16.00 -14.68 -11.04
CA SER A 208 -14.96 -14.38 -10.07
C SER A 208 -13.57 -14.78 -10.58
N LEU A 209 -12.49 -14.20 -10.00
CA LEU A 209 -11.10 -14.55 -10.36
C LEU A 209 -10.84 -16.06 -10.16
N THR A 210 -11.42 -16.66 -9.11
CA THR A 210 -11.34 -18.11 -8.87
C THR A 210 -11.94 -18.92 -10.01
N VAL A 211 -13.11 -18.53 -10.48
CA VAL A 211 -13.79 -19.22 -11.61
C VAL A 211 -12.99 -19.05 -12.90
N LYS A 212 -12.53 -17.84 -13.20
CA LYS A 212 -11.70 -17.57 -14.38
C LYS A 212 -10.42 -18.40 -14.38
N ARG A 213 -9.71 -18.48 -13.23
CA ARG A 213 -8.51 -19.30 -13.08
C ARG A 213 -8.80 -20.77 -13.33
N LYS A 214 -9.89 -21.31 -12.76
CA LYS A 214 -10.30 -22.71 -12.98
C LYS A 214 -10.64 -22.96 -14.45
N LYS A 215 -11.41 -22.08 -15.09
CA LYS A 215 -11.73 -22.18 -16.53
C LYS A 215 -10.45 -22.23 -17.38
N ALA A 216 -9.46 -21.39 -17.10
CA ALA A 216 -8.18 -21.40 -17.81
C ALA A 216 -7.39 -22.72 -17.61
N GLY A 217 -7.57 -23.41 -16.49
CA GLY A 217 -6.97 -24.74 -16.25
C GLY A 217 -7.75 -25.90 -16.88
N TRP A 218 -9.02 -25.72 -17.23
CA TRP A 218 -9.88 -26.79 -17.76
C TRP A 218 -10.12 -26.71 -19.29
N SER A 219 -9.95 -25.52 -19.88
CA SER A 219 -10.20 -25.26 -21.29
C SER A 219 -9.03 -24.58 -21.94
N ILE A 220 -8.43 -25.24 -22.93
CA ILE A 220 -7.33 -24.70 -23.73
C ILE A 220 -7.79 -23.47 -24.50
N ASP A 221 -8.98 -23.50 -25.10
CA ASP A 221 -9.53 -22.36 -25.84
C ASP A 221 -9.67 -21.12 -24.92
N TYR A 222 -10.23 -21.33 -23.71
CA TYR A 222 -10.33 -20.27 -22.73
C TYR A 222 -8.98 -19.71 -22.32
N LEU A 223 -7.96 -20.57 -22.18
CA LEU A 223 -6.59 -20.16 -21.86
C LEU A 223 -5.98 -19.32 -22.99
N ILE A 224 -6.08 -19.79 -24.24
CA ILE A 224 -5.58 -19.09 -25.43
C ILE A 224 -6.22 -17.70 -25.54
N GLU A 225 -7.54 -17.61 -25.44
CA GLU A 225 -8.26 -16.34 -25.44
C GLU A 225 -7.84 -15.41 -24.29
N THR A 226 -7.55 -15.97 -23.09
CA THR A 226 -7.08 -15.20 -21.95
C THR A 226 -5.70 -14.60 -22.22
N ILE A 227 -4.81 -15.34 -22.87
CA ILE A 227 -3.47 -14.86 -23.23
C ILE A 227 -3.55 -13.81 -24.35
N ALA A 228 -4.42 -14.04 -25.35
CA ALA A 228 -4.61 -13.14 -26.50
C ALA A 228 -5.31 -11.81 -26.13
N ALA A 229 -6.05 -11.75 -25.02
CA ALA A 229 -6.80 -10.57 -24.59
C ALA A 229 -5.93 -9.44 -24.01
N VAL A 230 -4.61 -9.59 -23.97
CA VAL A 230 -3.69 -8.54 -23.48
C VAL A 230 -3.55 -7.49 -24.59
N PRO A 231 -3.87 -6.21 -24.31
CA PRO A 231 -3.58 -5.15 -25.26
C PRO A 231 -2.05 -5.06 -25.46
N ALA A 232 -1.64 -4.90 -26.71
CA ALA A 232 -0.24 -4.70 -27.10
C ALA A 232 0.34 -3.41 -26.49
#